data_e2b391841ee7bf17e9ef3f4b0bc241c7
#
_entry.id   e2b391841ee7bf17e9ef3f4b0bc241c7
#
_cell.length_a   1.000
_cell.length_b   1.000
_cell.length_c   1.000
_cell.angle_alpha   90.00
_cell.angle_beta   90.00
_cell.angle_gamma   90.00
#
_symmetry.space_group_name_H-M   'P 1'
#
loop_
_entity.id
_entity.type
_entity.pdbx_description
1 polymer ?
#
loop_
_entity_poly.entity_id
_entity_poly.type
_entity_poly.pdbx_seq_one_letter_code
_entity_poly.pdbx_strand_id
1 'polypeptide(L)'
;MNNYEILGVAFAGDNPCGVNLRTDSTLVSVYQAIRDARSTARSEDRTIENPAIISQDDERNVRNAAPFVHKPSSQWRNVHDLSFEALSLHTKDIEVFSWLMEAAVRVEGINAVAEILVAFDRVIKEHFSQIHSIDDEDISDKLAPLTGLNGSQDDGTLVRPLRLVSLLPNESYGRLSLWAYDQAFRDLSGPDWGEFRDALEHVDVHGFSRNKNDVLRSLAALASIDEFLTQESGSNVGAFSVSRIQSVLDSISGAYHEMEKFITQAIPSTPAVPEVTNSAQPVKSGVQAQAPVAVGVIQNREQAFDQLLQIASFFRTSEPNSAIPLALETLVRRGRMDFLRLLEELIPQDDLRRDVLLRAGIDANQRREGN
;
A
#
# COMPACT_ATOMS: atom_id res chain seq x y z
N MET A 1 6.02 -3.58 -22.65
CA MET A 1 5.31 -4.10 -21.47
C MET A 1 5.42 -5.60 -21.51
N ASN A 2 5.99 -6.22 -20.50
CA ASN A 2 6.12 -7.67 -20.43
C ASN A 2 4.74 -8.30 -20.17
N ASN A 3 4.54 -9.50 -20.71
CA ASN A 3 3.33 -10.27 -20.42
C ASN A 3 3.56 -11.10 -19.15
N TYR A 4 3.26 -10.55 -17.99
CA TYR A 4 3.45 -11.23 -16.70
C TYR A 4 2.47 -12.39 -16.46
N GLU A 5 1.39 -12.52 -17.24
CA GLU A 5 0.46 -13.66 -17.13
C GLU A 5 1.17 -15.00 -17.34
N ILE A 6 2.23 -15.03 -18.17
CA ILE A 6 3.02 -16.26 -18.42
C ILE A 6 3.69 -16.80 -17.16
N LEU A 7 3.99 -15.92 -16.18
CA LEU A 7 4.59 -16.33 -14.92
C LEU A 7 3.64 -17.18 -14.07
N GLY A 8 2.32 -16.96 -14.21
CA GLY A 8 1.27 -17.72 -13.53
C GLY A 8 0.92 -19.04 -14.23
N VAL A 9 1.57 -19.38 -15.34
CA VAL A 9 1.29 -20.59 -16.09
C VAL A 9 2.35 -21.65 -15.79
N ALA A 10 1.90 -22.84 -15.41
CA ALA A 10 2.77 -23.99 -15.17
C ALA A 10 3.45 -24.47 -16.48
N PHE A 11 4.61 -25.07 -16.35
CA PHE A 11 5.27 -25.71 -17.49
C PHE A 11 4.53 -27.01 -17.87
N ALA A 12 4.55 -27.34 -19.15
CA ALA A 12 3.95 -28.57 -19.65
C ALA A 12 4.77 -29.80 -19.24
N GLY A 13 4.09 -30.90 -18.90
CA GLY A 13 4.70 -32.17 -18.51
C GLY A 13 4.62 -32.48 -17.02
N ASP A 14 5.46 -33.40 -16.55
CA ASP A 14 5.41 -33.92 -15.18
C ASP A 14 5.98 -32.96 -14.12
N ASN A 15 6.68 -31.93 -14.55
CA ASN A 15 7.27 -30.92 -13.65
C ASN A 15 6.72 -29.51 -13.92
N PRO A 16 5.60 -29.16 -13.32
CA PRO A 16 4.91 -27.88 -13.59
C PRO A 16 5.70 -26.65 -13.13
N CYS A 17 6.64 -26.81 -12.20
CA CYS A 17 7.52 -25.74 -11.72
C CYS A 17 8.87 -25.69 -12.43
N GLY A 18 9.13 -26.58 -13.41
CA GLY A 18 10.39 -26.62 -14.13
C GLY A 18 11.54 -27.09 -13.27
N VAL A 19 12.76 -26.58 -13.50
CA VAL A 19 13.96 -27.05 -12.82
C VAL A 19 14.38 -26.15 -11.66
N ASN A 20 15.02 -26.74 -10.64
CA ASN A 20 15.67 -25.96 -9.59
C ASN A 20 17.00 -25.40 -10.15
N LEU A 21 17.06 -24.09 -10.37
CA LEU A 21 18.22 -23.41 -10.95
C LEU A 21 19.49 -23.55 -10.10
N ARG A 22 19.39 -23.86 -8.81
CA ARG A 22 20.55 -24.00 -7.91
C ARG A 22 21.27 -25.34 -8.11
N THR A 23 20.54 -26.37 -8.51
CA THR A 23 21.05 -27.76 -8.66
C THR A 23 21.21 -28.21 -10.09
N ASP A 24 20.57 -27.52 -11.05
CA ASP A 24 20.71 -27.84 -12.46
C ASP A 24 22.07 -27.39 -12.99
N SER A 25 22.85 -28.32 -13.48
CA SER A 25 24.25 -28.10 -13.94
C SER A 25 24.34 -27.17 -15.16
N THR A 26 23.27 -27.03 -15.93
CA THR A 26 23.23 -26.19 -17.15
C THR A 26 22.72 -24.77 -16.85
N LEU A 27 21.87 -24.61 -15.86
CA LEU A 27 21.19 -23.36 -15.56
C LEU A 27 21.64 -22.66 -14.25
N VAL A 28 22.55 -23.29 -13.50
CA VAL A 28 23.11 -22.68 -12.27
C VAL A 28 23.79 -21.33 -12.55
N SER A 29 24.34 -21.14 -13.75
CA SER A 29 24.90 -19.85 -14.16
C SER A 29 23.86 -18.76 -14.30
N VAL A 30 22.62 -19.09 -14.68
CA VAL A 30 21.49 -18.13 -14.74
C VAL A 30 21.14 -17.65 -13.33
N TYR A 31 21.01 -18.59 -12.37
CA TYR A 31 20.77 -18.23 -10.97
C TYR A 31 21.87 -17.30 -10.42
N GLN A 32 23.14 -17.64 -10.66
CA GLN A 32 24.27 -16.83 -10.22
C GLN A 32 24.26 -15.44 -10.86
N ALA A 33 23.93 -15.33 -12.15
CA ALA A 33 23.86 -14.06 -12.84
C ALA A 33 22.77 -13.13 -12.24
N ILE A 34 21.59 -13.68 -11.93
CA ILE A 34 20.53 -12.91 -11.28
C ILE A 34 20.99 -12.42 -9.89
N ARG A 35 21.55 -13.33 -9.08
CA ARG A 35 22.04 -13.03 -7.73
C ARG A 35 23.11 -11.95 -7.73
N ASP A 36 24.08 -12.04 -8.64
CA ASP A 36 25.19 -11.11 -8.73
C ASP A 36 24.72 -9.74 -9.24
N ALA A 37 23.80 -9.70 -10.23
CA ALA A 37 23.17 -8.47 -10.70
C ALA A 37 22.40 -7.77 -9.55
N ARG A 38 21.62 -8.55 -8.76
CA ARG A 38 20.89 -8.02 -7.59
C ARG A 38 21.84 -7.50 -6.51
N SER A 39 22.90 -8.24 -6.22
CA SER A 39 23.93 -7.80 -5.24
C SER A 39 24.55 -6.47 -5.66
N THR A 40 24.90 -6.33 -6.93
CA THR A 40 25.44 -5.09 -7.50
C THR A 40 24.43 -3.97 -7.43
N ALA A 41 23.17 -4.20 -7.87
CA ALA A 41 22.10 -3.22 -7.83
C ALA A 41 21.87 -2.67 -6.42
N ARG A 42 21.82 -3.54 -5.41
CA ARG A 42 21.65 -3.15 -4.00
C ARG A 42 22.84 -2.40 -3.43
N SER A 43 24.06 -2.76 -3.86
CA SER A 43 25.28 -2.05 -3.45
C SER A 43 25.31 -0.63 -4.02
N GLU A 44 24.92 -0.47 -5.30
CA GLU A 44 24.82 0.83 -5.95
C GLU A 44 23.73 1.69 -5.33
N ASP A 45 22.53 1.14 -5.07
CA ASP A 45 21.44 1.85 -4.39
C ASP A 45 21.89 2.39 -3.04
N ARG A 46 22.58 1.59 -2.22
CA ARG A 46 23.12 2.04 -0.92
C ARG A 46 24.11 3.19 -1.06
N THR A 47 24.91 3.19 -2.11
CA THR A 47 25.90 4.26 -2.38
C THR A 47 25.18 5.54 -2.80
N ILE A 48 24.12 5.44 -3.62
CA ILE A 48 23.31 6.57 -4.06
C ILE A 48 22.50 7.14 -2.90
N GLU A 49 21.95 6.26 -2.04
CA GLU A 49 21.11 6.65 -0.90
C GLU A 49 21.87 7.15 0.31
N ASN A 50 23.16 6.83 0.39
CA ASN A 50 24.08 7.30 1.40
C ASN A 50 25.20 8.10 0.69
N PRO A 51 24.92 9.31 0.16
CA PRO A 51 25.97 10.17 -0.31
C PRO A 51 26.89 10.37 0.90
N ALA A 52 28.11 9.86 0.78
CA ALA A 52 29.10 9.79 1.84
C ALA A 52 29.01 11.04 2.72
N ILE A 53 28.62 10.82 3.98
CA ILE A 53 28.83 11.72 5.09
C ILE A 53 29.15 13.13 4.60
N ILE A 54 28.09 13.91 4.34
CA ILE A 54 28.24 15.36 4.28
C ILE A 54 28.94 15.70 5.59
N SER A 55 30.17 16.10 5.50
CA SER A 55 30.98 16.49 6.66
C SER A 55 30.13 17.45 7.50
N GLN A 56 30.18 17.34 8.81
CA GLN A 56 29.38 18.12 9.77
C GLN A 56 29.46 19.66 9.55
N ASP A 57 30.37 20.13 8.70
CA ASP A 57 30.51 21.54 8.29
C ASP A 57 29.48 22.00 7.23
N ASP A 58 28.72 21.10 6.58
CA ASP A 58 27.81 21.43 5.48
C ASP A 58 26.31 21.48 5.87
N GLU A 59 25.95 21.39 7.16
CA GLU A 59 24.54 21.50 7.62
C GLU A 59 23.84 22.80 7.17
N ARG A 60 24.59 23.83 6.79
CA ARG A 60 24.04 25.10 6.26
C ARG A 60 23.68 25.01 4.77
N ASN A 61 24.25 24.08 4.02
CA ASN A 61 23.98 23.91 2.58
C ASN A 61 22.84 22.92 2.28
N VAL A 62 22.44 22.09 3.27
CA VAL A 62 21.37 21.08 3.09
C VAL A 62 20.00 21.73 2.81
N ARG A 63 19.77 22.97 3.27
CA ARG A 63 18.49 23.69 3.03
C ARG A 63 18.32 24.22 1.59
N ASN A 64 19.38 24.22 0.79
CA ASN A 64 19.35 24.67 -0.60
C ASN A 64 19.73 23.56 -1.60
N ALA A 65 19.89 22.32 -1.15
CA ALA A 65 20.12 21.19 -2.03
C ALA A 65 18.84 20.97 -2.88
N ALA A 66 19.02 20.81 -4.18
CA ALA A 66 17.94 20.36 -5.06
C ALA A 66 17.27 19.11 -4.48
N PRO A 67 15.95 18.92 -4.63
CA PRO A 67 15.22 17.79 -4.09
C PRO A 67 15.95 16.50 -4.50
N PHE A 68 16.29 15.67 -3.50
CA PHE A 68 17.02 14.43 -3.72
C PHE A 68 16.15 13.48 -4.56
N VAL A 69 16.47 13.34 -5.84
CA VAL A 69 15.76 12.42 -6.73
C VAL A 69 16.32 11.02 -6.50
N HIS A 70 15.52 10.15 -5.88
CA HIS A 70 15.83 8.75 -5.70
C HIS A 70 15.84 8.03 -7.06
N LYS A 71 17.01 7.98 -7.71
CA LYS A 71 17.17 7.22 -8.94
C LYS A 71 17.71 5.84 -8.61
N PRO A 72 17.00 4.74 -8.95
CA PRO A 72 17.49 3.40 -8.70
C PRO A 72 18.69 3.07 -9.59
N SER A 73 19.52 2.12 -9.15
CA SER A 73 20.60 1.57 -9.97
C SER A 73 20.07 1.05 -11.31
N SER A 74 20.82 1.28 -12.38
CA SER A 74 20.50 0.74 -13.70
C SER A 74 20.57 -0.81 -13.75
N GLN A 75 21.26 -1.43 -12.80
CA GLN A 75 21.38 -2.89 -12.69
C GLN A 75 20.04 -3.55 -12.34
N TRP A 76 19.07 -2.82 -11.77
CA TRP A 76 17.74 -3.39 -11.54
C TRP A 76 17.04 -3.84 -12.82
N ARG A 77 17.35 -3.24 -13.97
CA ARG A 77 16.84 -3.72 -15.24
C ARG A 77 17.41 -5.09 -15.60
N ASN A 78 18.69 -5.33 -15.32
CA ASN A 78 19.30 -6.65 -15.54
C ASN A 78 18.67 -7.70 -14.62
N VAL A 79 18.43 -7.36 -13.34
CA VAL A 79 17.73 -8.25 -12.40
C VAL A 79 16.34 -8.59 -12.90
N HIS A 80 15.61 -7.58 -13.36
CA HIS A 80 14.26 -7.72 -13.91
C HIS A 80 14.24 -8.68 -15.10
N ASP A 81 15.07 -8.40 -16.12
CA ASP A 81 15.04 -9.12 -17.39
C ASP A 81 15.48 -10.58 -17.21
N LEU A 82 16.56 -10.82 -16.45
CA LEU A 82 17.06 -12.17 -16.15
C LEU A 82 16.05 -12.97 -15.29
N SER A 83 15.43 -12.34 -14.28
CA SER A 83 14.45 -13.02 -13.44
C SER A 83 13.18 -13.33 -14.21
N PHE A 84 12.71 -12.39 -15.03
CA PHE A 84 11.54 -12.61 -15.89
C PHE A 84 11.76 -13.74 -16.88
N GLU A 85 12.92 -13.78 -17.55
CA GLU A 85 13.29 -14.84 -18.48
C GLU A 85 13.36 -16.20 -17.77
N ALA A 86 14.03 -16.26 -16.61
CA ALA A 86 14.16 -17.49 -15.83
C ALA A 86 12.79 -18.05 -15.41
N LEU A 87 11.89 -17.22 -14.90
CA LEU A 87 10.54 -17.61 -14.49
C LEU A 87 9.63 -17.97 -15.66
N SER A 88 9.88 -17.40 -16.83
CA SER A 88 9.08 -17.65 -18.03
C SER A 88 9.47 -18.95 -18.74
N LEU A 89 10.74 -19.33 -18.70
CA LEU A 89 11.29 -20.38 -19.55
C LEU A 89 11.80 -21.61 -18.78
N HIS A 90 12.20 -21.46 -17.51
CA HIS A 90 13.01 -22.48 -16.84
C HIS A 90 12.47 -22.95 -15.50
N THR A 91 11.93 -22.05 -14.68
CA THR A 91 11.60 -22.35 -13.28
C THR A 91 10.39 -21.61 -12.78
N LYS A 92 9.74 -22.15 -11.74
CA LYS A 92 8.88 -21.40 -10.81
C LYS A 92 9.56 -21.48 -9.46
N ASP A 93 10.08 -20.34 -8.97
CA ASP A 93 10.96 -20.27 -7.82
C ASP A 93 10.63 -19.03 -6.98
N ILE A 94 10.36 -19.23 -5.68
CA ILE A 94 9.93 -18.17 -4.75
C ILE A 94 10.99 -17.07 -4.63
N GLU A 95 12.27 -17.44 -4.58
CA GLU A 95 13.35 -16.46 -4.46
C GLU A 95 13.48 -15.61 -5.72
N VAL A 96 13.37 -16.23 -6.90
CA VAL A 96 13.43 -15.52 -8.17
C VAL A 96 12.21 -14.61 -8.36
N PHE A 97 11.00 -15.04 -7.95
CA PHE A 97 9.82 -14.16 -7.89
C PHE A 97 10.05 -12.97 -6.97
N SER A 98 10.67 -13.19 -5.81
CA SER A 98 11.00 -12.11 -4.87
C SER A 98 11.96 -11.09 -5.47
N TRP A 99 12.99 -11.54 -6.19
CA TRP A 99 13.94 -10.66 -6.88
C TRP A 99 13.30 -9.90 -8.04
N LEU A 100 12.39 -10.55 -8.76
CA LEU A 100 11.63 -9.90 -9.82
C LEU A 100 10.73 -8.78 -9.25
N MET A 101 10.04 -9.00 -8.13
CA MET A 101 9.22 -7.97 -7.46
C MET A 101 10.07 -6.76 -7.04
N GLU A 102 11.25 -7.00 -6.45
CA GLU A 102 12.17 -5.92 -6.07
C GLU A 102 12.63 -5.09 -7.28
N ALA A 103 12.87 -5.73 -8.41
CA ALA A 103 13.31 -5.06 -9.62
C ALA A 103 12.15 -4.35 -10.32
N ALA A 104 11.02 -5.02 -10.47
CA ALA A 104 9.86 -4.53 -11.21
C ALA A 104 9.28 -3.23 -10.63
N VAL A 105 9.21 -3.11 -9.30
CA VAL A 105 8.73 -1.87 -8.64
C VAL A 105 9.59 -0.66 -8.99
N ARG A 106 10.90 -0.85 -9.22
CA ARG A 106 11.85 0.22 -9.58
C ARG A 106 11.87 0.53 -11.06
N VAL A 107 11.62 -0.47 -11.91
CA VAL A 107 11.78 -0.40 -13.37
C VAL A 107 10.47 -0.09 -14.07
N GLU A 108 9.37 -0.71 -13.64
CA GLU A 108 8.06 -0.64 -14.31
C GLU A 108 6.94 -0.10 -13.38
N GLY A 109 7.20 0.00 -12.06
CA GLY A 109 6.27 0.57 -11.11
C GLY A 109 5.23 -0.40 -10.56
N ILE A 110 4.12 0.16 -10.06
CA ILE A 110 3.12 -0.60 -9.29
C ILE A 110 2.32 -1.58 -10.16
N ASN A 111 2.13 -1.28 -11.43
CA ASN A 111 1.43 -2.18 -12.36
C ASN A 111 2.14 -3.54 -12.47
N ALA A 112 3.46 -3.54 -12.67
CA ALA A 112 4.23 -4.77 -12.75
C ALA A 112 4.18 -5.57 -11.44
N VAL A 113 4.23 -4.90 -10.28
CA VAL A 113 4.08 -5.56 -8.98
C VAL A 113 2.73 -6.26 -8.86
N ALA A 114 1.64 -5.60 -9.27
CA ALA A 114 0.30 -6.19 -9.25
C ALA A 114 0.21 -7.45 -10.13
N GLU A 115 0.72 -7.37 -11.34
CA GLU A 115 0.72 -8.52 -12.27
C GLU A 115 1.56 -9.70 -11.72
N ILE A 116 2.74 -9.42 -11.16
CA ILE A 116 3.62 -10.44 -10.59
C ILE A 116 2.99 -11.08 -9.35
N LEU A 117 2.36 -10.30 -8.47
CA LEU A 117 1.67 -10.82 -7.28
C LEU A 117 0.50 -11.72 -7.67
N VAL A 118 -0.30 -11.34 -8.67
CA VAL A 118 -1.41 -12.16 -9.19
C VAL A 118 -0.89 -13.46 -9.81
N ALA A 119 0.18 -13.40 -10.60
CA ALA A 119 0.81 -14.59 -11.17
C ALA A 119 1.38 -15.51 -10.09
N PHE A 120 2.04 -14.94 -9.09
CA PHE A 120 2.61 -15.68 -7.96
C PHE A 120 1.53 -16.33 -7.09
N ASP A 121 0.45 -15.61 -6.76
CA ASP A 121 -0.71 -16.16 -6.01
C ASP A 121 -1.25 -17.43 -6.68
N ARG A 122 -1.37 -17.41 -7.99
CA ARG A 122 -1.82 -18.57 -8.76
C ARG A 122 -0.84 -19.75 -8.65
N VAL A 123 0.44 -19.51 -8.93
CA VAL A 123 1.46 -20.58 -8.94
C VAL A 123 1.62 -21.17 -7.54
N ILE A 124 1.67 -20.35 -6.50
CA ILE A 124 1.92 -20.86 -5.15
C ILE A 124 0.75 -21.71 -4.65
N LYS A 125 -0.49 -21.37 -4.99
CA LYS A 125 -1.67 -22.16 -4.62
C LYS A 125 -1.79 -23.47 -5.37
N GLU A 126 -1.49 -23.45 -6.66
CA GLU A 126 -1.60 -24.63 -7.51
C GLU A 126 -0.43 -25.61 -7.33
N HIS A 127 0.77 -25.12 -6.96
CA HIS A 127 2.00 -25.90 -7.00
C HIS A 127 2.91 -25.72 -5.77
N PHE A 128 2.37 -25.44 -4.58
CA PHE A 128 3.15 -25.16 -3.36
C PHE A 128 4.18 -26.25 -3.01
N SER A 129 3.80 -27.51 -3.17
CA SER A 129 4.70 -28.63 -2.89
C SER A 129 5.85 -28.79 -3.91
N GLN A 130 5.72 -28.21 -5.09
CA GLN A 130 6.65 -28.37 -6.20
C GLN A 130 7.42 -27.10 -6.56
N ILE A 131 6.94 -25.93 -6.12
CA ILE A 131 7.61 -24.65 -6.34
C ILE A 131 8.97 -24.64 -5.62
N HIS A 132 10.01 -24.22 -6.35
CA HIS A 132 11.37 -24.17 -5.82
C HIS A 132 11.59 -22.97 -4.92
N SER A 133 12.57 -23.10 -4.00
CA SER A 133 13.05 -22.02 -3.13
C SER A 133 14.48 -22.28 -2.69
N ILE A 134 14.96 -21.53 -1.68
CA ILE A 134 16.30 -21.70 -1.08
C ILE A 134 16.45 -23.12 -0.51
N ASP A 135 15.43 -23.56 0.25
CA ASP A 135 15.30 -24.91 0.74
C ASP A 135 13.86 -25.38 0.50
N ASP A 136 13.68 -26.61 0.05
CA ASP A 136 12.38 -27.19 -0.27
C ASP A 136 11.83 -28.07 0.86
N GLU A 137 12.67 -28.42 1.86
CA GLU A 137 12.31 -29.32 2.97
C GLU A 137 11.77 -28.56 4.20
N ASP A 138 12.39 -27.44 4.59
CA ASP A 138 11.94 -26.60 5.68
C ASP A 138 11.05 -25.46 5.20
N ILE A 139 9.84 -25.36 5.76
CA ILE A 139 8.87 -24.34 5.34
C ILE A 139 9.33 -22.92 5.65
N SER A 140 10.07 -22.72 6.75
CA SER A 140 10.59 -21.40 7.13
C SER A 140 11.65 -20.94 6.14
N ASP A 141 12.55 -21.83 5.74
CA ASP A 141 13.59 -21.58 4.75
C ASP A 141 12.99 -21.43 3.36
N LYS A 142 11.97 -22.23 3.03
CA LYS A 142 11.20 -22.09 1.78
C LYS A 142 10.57 -20.72 1.65
N LEU A 143 10.03 -20.15 2.73
CA LEU A 143 9.37 -18.86 2.74
C LEU A 143 10.31 -17.69 3.10
N ALA A 144 11.58 -17.95 3.43
CA ALA A 144 12.56 -16.92 3.79
C ALA A 144 12.70 -15.78 2.76
N PRO A 145 12.66 -16.03 1.43
CA PRO A 145 12.71 -14.95 0.44
C PRO A 145 11.54 -13.97 0.57
N LEU A 146 10.33 -14.45 0.82
CA LEU A 146 9.14 -13.62 1.01
C LEU A 146 9.19 -12.85 2.33
N THR A 147 9.67 -13.51 3.39
CA THR A 147 9.93 -12.87 4.69
C THR A 147 10.94 -11.73 4.51
N GLY A 148 11.96 -11.92 3.68
CA GLY A 148 12.93 -10.88 3.33
C GLY A 148 12.35 -9.68 2.61
N LEU A 149 11.31 -9.86 1.77
CA LEU A 149 10.59 -8.76 1.13
C LEU A 149 9.85 -7.87 2.14
N ASN A 150 9.18 -8.50 3.10
CA ASN A 150 8.42 -7.82 4.14
C ASN A 150 9.32 -7.24 5.25
N GLY A 151 10.44 -7.91 5.53
CA GLY A 151 11.30 -7.63 6.67
C GLY A 151 10.75 -8.18 7.99
N SER A 152 11.64 -8.55 8.90
CA SER A 152 11.31 -9.01 10.24
C SER A 152 11.73 -8.01 11.32
N GLN A 153 13.03 -7.77 11.47
CA GLN A 153 13.58 -6.78 12.40
C GLN A 153 13.96 -5.48 11.68
N ASP A 154 14.42 -5.58 10.43
CA ASP A 154 14.76 -4.46 9.56
C ASP A 154 13.65 -4.21 8.53
N ASP A 155 13.75 -3.08 7.82
CA ASP A 155 12.88 -2.78 6.68
C ASP A 155 13.06 -3.83 5.59
N GLY A 156 11.92 -4.40 5.16
CA GLY A 156 11.90 -5.38 4.08
C GLY A 156 12.39 -4.78 2.76
N THR A 157 12.97 -5.63 1.93
CA THR A 157 13.61 -5.19 0.68
C THR A 157 12.61 -4.65 -0.35
N LEU A 158 11.31 -4.91 -0.19
CA LEU A 158 10.23 -4.35 -1.01
C LEU A 158 9.53 -3.14 -0.37
N VAL A 159 9.58 -2.99 0.96
CA VAL A 159 8.89 -1.93 1.71
C VAL A 159 9.34 -0.53 1.28
N ARG A 160 10.65 -0.29 1.29
CA ARG A 160 11.20 1.00 0.89
C ARG A 160 10.97 1.33 -0.59
N PRO A 161 11.21 0.40 -1.54
CA PRO A 161 10.89 0.64 -2.94
C PRO A 161 9.42 0.98 -3.21
N LEU A 162 8.49 0.34 -2.53
CA LEU A 162 7.08 0.68 -2.64
C LEU A 162 6.75 2.10 -2.14
N ARG A 163 7.46 2.59 -1.13
CA ARG A 163 7.30 4.00 -0.70
C ARG A 163 7.86 5.01 -1.69
N LEU A 164 8.77 4.58 -2.57
CA LEU A 164 9.45 5.41 -3.56
C LEU A 164 8.88 5.25 -4.97
N VAL A 165 7.98 4.27 -5.21
CA VAL A 165 7.31 4.17 -6.51
C VAL A 165 6.45 5.40 -6.75
N SER A 166 6.43 5.92 -8.00
CA SER A 166 5.59 7.06 -8.32
C SER A 166 4.11 6.70 -8.20
N LEU A 167 3.34 7.58 -7.58
CA LEU A 167 1.88 7.48 -7.49
C LEU A 167 1.18 7.93 -8.78
N LEU A 168 1.83 8.81 -9.56
CA LEU A 168 1.24 9.34 -10.78
C LEU A 168 1.76 8.60 -12.02
N PRO A 169 0.92 8.41 -13.04
CA PRO A 169 1.33 7.77 -14.27
C PRO A 169 2.38 8.64 -15.02
N ASN A 170 3.26 7.96 -15.74
CA ASN A 170 4.33 8.57 -16.55
C ASN A 170 5.40 9.34 -15.76
N GLU A 171 5.41 9.21 -14.45
CA GLU A 171 6.43 9.82 -13.60
C GLU A 171 7.56 8.83 -13.28
N SER A 172 8.75 9.39 -13.03
CA SER A 172 9.92 8.60 -12.69
C SER A 172 9.85 8.07 -11.26
N TYR A 173 10.46 6.91 -11.03
CA TYR A 173 10.66 6.36 -9.68
C TYR A 173 11.32 7.39 -8.76
N GLY A 174 10.84 7.50 -7.53
CA GLY A 174 11.28 8.47 -6.54
C GLY A 174 10.59 9.84 -6.61
N ARG A 175 10.01 10.19 -7.76
CA ARG A 175 9.27 11.44 -7.93
C ARG A 175 7.78 11.22 -7.65
N LEU A 176 7.12 12.17 -6.99
CA LEU A 176 5.69 12.11 -6.65
C LEU A 176 5.28 10.76 -6.05
N SER A 177 6.15 10.22 -5.21
CA SER A 177 6.00 8.94 -4.52
C SER A 177 5.19 9.09 -3.23
N LEU A 178 4.86 7.97 -2.55
CA LEU A 178 4.21 8.01 -1.24
C LEU A 178 5.06 8.82 -0.24
N TRP A 179 6.37 8.64 -0.24
CA TRP A 179 7.25 9.39 0.64
C TRP A 179 7.18 10.91 0.38
N ALA A 180 7.20 11.31 -0.87
CA ALA A 180 7.05 12.72 -1.26
C ALA A 180 5.65 13.26 -0.93
N TYR A 181 4.60 12.45 -1.14
CA TYR A 181 3.23 12.77 -0.78
C TYR A 181 3.08 13.03 0.73
N ASP A 182 3.64 12.15 1.58
CA ASP A 182 3.60 12.32 3.04
C ASP A 182 4.29 13.61 3.50
N GLN A 183 5.34 14.08 2.80
CA GLN A 183 5.99 15.35 3.09
C GLN A 183 5.11 16.52 2.63
N ALA A 184 4.61 16.48 1.40
CA ALA A 184 3.78 17.53 0.80
C ALA A 184 2.46 17.74 1.56
N PHE A 185 1.83 16.66 2.02
CA PHE A 185 0.55 16.72 2.74
C PHE A 185 0.65 17.32 4.15
N ARG A 186 1.86 17.47 4.70
CA ARG A 186 2.08 18.15 6.00
C ARG A 186 1.94 19.66 5.89
N ASP A 187 2.22 20.23 4.72
CA ASP A 187 2.10 21.67 4.45
C ASP A 187 1.48 21.90 3.06
N LEU A 188 0.14 22.01 3.05
CA LEU A 188 -0.64 22.24 1.84
C LEU A 188 -0.41 23.62 1.20
N SER A 189 0.37 24.50 1.85
CA SER A 189 0.80 25.80 1.32
C SER A 189 2.23 25.76 0.80
N GLY A 190 2.95 24.68 1.05
CA GLY A 190 4.35 24.51 0.71
C GLY A 190 4.61 24.22 -0.77
N PRO A 191 5.85 24.37 -1.21
CA PRO A 191 6.25 24.13 -2.60
C PRO A 191 6.06 22.66 -3.01
N ASP A 192 6.28 21.71 -2.11
CA ASP A 192 6.14 20.28 -2.38
C ASP A 192 4.69 19.92 -2.72
N TRP A 193 3.71 20.51 -2.02
CA TRP A 193 2.31 20.38 -2.38
C TRP A 193 1.96 21.06 -3.70
N GLY A 194 2.61 22.20 -4.00
CA GLY A 194 2.49 22.86 -5.30
C GLY A 194 2.85 21.93 -6.45
N GLU A 195 3.96 21.17 -6.35
CA GLU A 195 4.39 20.20 -7.36
C GLU A 195 3.34 19.08 -7.55
N PHE A 196 2.81 18.51 -6.47
CA PHE A 196 1.74 17.49 -6.55
C PHE A 196 0.48 18.05 -7.23
N ARG A 197 0.04 19.23 -6.82
CA ARG A 197 -1.15 19.86 -7.37
C ARG A 197 -1.01 20.13 -8.87
N ASP A 198 0.10 20.69 -9.28
CA ASP A 198 0.37 20.98 -10.69
C ASP A 198 0.41 19.68 -11.53
N ALA A 199 0.96 18.60 -10.98
CA ALA A 199 0.97 17.29 -11.62
C ALA A 199 -0.45 16.67 -11.68
N LEU A 200 -1.28 16.85 -10.65
CA LEU A 200 -2.67 16.36 -10.61
C LEU A 200 -3.58 17.11 -11.58
N GLU A 201 -3.35 18.40 -11.81
CA GLU A 201 -4.11 19.20 -12.80
C GLU A 201 -3.93 18.70 -14.24
N HIS A 202 -2.78 18.07 -14.54
CA HIS A 202 -2.42 17.58 -15.87
C HIS A 202 -2.35 16.04 -15.95
N VAL A 203 -2.82 15.34 -14.92
CA VAL A 203 -2.68 13.88 -14.84
C VAL A 203 -3.49 13.16 -15.91
N ASP A 204 -2.92 12.10 -16.47
CA ASP A 204 -3.67 11.10 -17.23
C ASP A 204 -4.64 10.37 -16.29
N VAL A 205 -5.92 10.76 -16.33
CA VAL A 205 -6.97 10.21 -15.46
C VAL A 205 -7.14 8.69 -15.65
N HIS A 206 -6.95 8.19 -16.88
CA HIS A 206 -7.03 6.75 -17.15
C HIS A 206 -5.83 6.01 -16.55
N GLY A 207 -4.63 6.57 -16.68
CA GLY A 207 -3.43 6.03 -16.05
C GLY A 207 -3.53 6.08 -14.53
N PHE A 208 -4.02 7.17 -13.96
CA PHE A 208 -4.26 7.32 -12.52
C PHE A 208 -5.23 6.25 -11.99
N SER A 209 -6.38 6.08 -12.66
CA SER A 209 -7.36 5.06 -12.27
C SER A 209 -6.80 3.64 -12.41
N ARG A 210 -5.96 3.39 -13.40
CA ARG A 210 -5.27 2.11 -13.59
C ARG A 210 -4.31 1.85 -12.44
N ASN A 211 -3.42 2.78 -12.12
CA ASN A 211 -2.48 2.63 -11.00
C ASN A 211 -3.22 2.39 -9.68
N LYS A 212 -4.31 3.14 -9.41
CA LYS A 212 -5.18 2.90 -8.24
C LYS A 212 -5.73 1.47 -8.20
N ASN A 213 -6.24 0.97 -9.33
CA ASN A 213 -6.76 -0.40 -9.42
C ASN A 213 -5.64 -1.45 -9.23
N ASP A 214 -4.44 -1.18 -9.73
CA ASP A 214 -3.30 -2.08 -9.56
C ASP A 214 -2.85 -2.19 -8.09
N VAL A 215 -2.96 -1.11 -7.31
CA VAL A 215 -2.77 -1.16 -5.85
C VAL A 215 -3.82 -2.06 -5.19
N LEU A 216 -5.09 -1.93 -5.56
CA LEU A 216 -6.16 -2.77 -5.01
C LEU A 216 -5.98 -4.24 -5.40
N ARG A 217 -5.54 -4.52 -6.63
CA ARG A 217 -5.20 -5.88 -7.09
C ARG A 217 -4.01 -6.44 -6.31
N SER A 218 -2.99 -5.62 -6.04
CA SER A 218 -1.83 -6.01 -5.24
C SER A 218 -2.23 -6.38 -3.81
N LEU A 219 -3.10 -5.58 -3.17
CA LEU A 219 -3.65 -5.86 -1.84
C LEU A 219 -4.45 -7.15 -1.81
N ALA A 220 -5.31 -7.38 -2.81
CA ALA A 220 -6.12 -8.59 -2.90
C ALA A 220 -5.25 -9.84 -3.09
N ALA A 221 -4.27 -9.79 -3.99
CA ALA A 221 -3.35 -10.91 -4.22
C ALA A 221 -2.49 -11.19 -2.97
N LEU A 222 -1.99 -10.15 -2.31
CA LEU A 222 -1.19 -10.30 -1.10
C LEU A 222 -1.97 -10.92 0.06
N ALA A 223 -3.22 -10.49 0.27
CA ALA A 223 -4.11 -11.08 1.28
C ALA A 223 -4.41 -12.56 0.96
N SER A 224 -4.62 -12.89 -0.30
CA SER A 224 -4.84 -14.23 -0.81
C SER A 224 -3.64 -15.16 -0.58
N ILE A 225 -2.42 -14.65 -0.80
CA ILE A 225 -1.15 -15.35 -0.53
C ILE A 225 -0.97 -15.57 0.98
N ASP A 226 -1.22 -14.53 1.79
CA ASP A 226 -1.06 -14.60 3.26
C ASP A 226 -2.01 -15.61 3.87
N GLU A 227 -3.28 -15.63 3.46
CA GLU A 227 -4.26 -16.62 3.89
C GLU A 227 -3.83 -18.04 3.54
N PHE A 228 -3.41 -18.26 2.30
CA PHE A 228 -2.95 -19.58 1.84
C PHE A 228 -1.71 -20.06 2.62
N LEU A 229 -0.67 -19.21 2.72
CA LEU A 229 0.57 -19.57 3.40
C LEU A 229 0.38 -19.75 4.91
N THR A 230 -0.54 -19.02 5.53
CA THR A 230 -0.91 -19.22 6.94
C THR A 230 -1.54 -20.60 7.14
N GLN A 231 -2.39 -21.06 6.22
CA GLN A 231 -2.99 -22.40 6.28
C GLN A 231 -1.93 -23.50 6.08
N GLU A 232 -1.05 -23.37 5.09
CA GLU A 232 0.02 -24.32 4.80
C GLU A 232 1.07 -24.40 5.92
N SER A 233 1.39 -23.27 6.56
CA SER A 233 2.37 -23.21 7.66
C SER A 233 1.90 -23.89 8.94
N GLY A 234 0.61 -24.09 9.13
CA GLY A 234 0.02 -24.81 10.28
C GLY A 234 0.48 -24.25 11.62
N SER A 235 1.13 -25.11 12.46
CA SER A 235 1.60 -24.73 13.79
C SER A 235 2.84 -23.81 13.80
N ASN A 236 3.51 -23.62 12.68
CA ASN A 236 4.64 -22.68 12.53
C ASN A 236 4.15 -21.23 12.31
N VAL A 237 3.16 -20.82 13.08
CA VAL A 237 2.59 -19.48 13.08
C VAL A 237 3.71 -18.47 13.37
N GLY A 238 4.02 -17.61 12.38
CA GLY A 238 5.07 -16.58 12.47
C GLY A 238 6.23 -16.76 11.48
N ALA A 239 6.27 -17.86 10.72
CA ALA A 239 7.27 -18.04 9.66
C ALA A 239 7.12 -17.03 8.51
N PHE A 240 5.92 -16.49 8.32
CA PHE A 240 5.61 -15.54 7.23
C PHE A 240 4.70 -14.41 7.73
N SER A 241 4.90 -13.22 7.21
CA SER A 241 4.04 -12.06 7.43
C SER A 241 4.17 -11.11 6.26
N VAL A 242 3.07 -10.54 5.80
CA VAL A 242 3.00 -9.51 4.74
C VAL A 242 2.66 -8.12 5.28
N SER A 243 2.53 -7.98 6.60
CA SER A 243 1.93 -6.83 7.27
C SER A 243 2.55 -5.48 6.90
N ARG A 244 3.87 -5.40 6.71
CA ARG A 244 4.55 -4.15 6.35
C ARG A 244 4.31 -3.77 4.89
N ILE A 245 4.38 -4.74 3.97
CA ILE A 245 4.07 -4.52 2.55
C ILE A 245 2.60 -4.09 2.43
N GLN A 246 1.71 -4.78 3.11
CA GLN A 246 0.28 -4.43 3.16
C GLN A 246 0.06 -3.02 3.68
N SER A 247 0.68 -2.64 4.80
CA SER A 247 0.57 -1.29 5.36
C SER A 247 1.03 -0.19 4.39
N VAL A 248 2.08 -0.44 3.59
CA VAL A 248 2.52 0.53 2.57
C VAL A 248 1.51 0.61 1.44
N LEU A 249 1.00 -0.52 0.94
CA LEU A 249 -0.03 -0.54 -0.11
C LEU A 249 -1.34 0.11 0.35
N ASP A 250 -1.75 -0.08 1.61
CA ASP A 250 -2.90 0.61 2.22
C ASP A 250 -2.67 2.12 2.27
N SER A 251 -1.46 2.56 2.64
CA SER A 251 -1.09 3.98 2.64
C SER A 251 -1.13 4.57 1.23
N ILE A 252 -0.63 3.84 0.22
CA ILE A 252 -0.72 4.23 -1.20
C ILE A 252 -2.19 4.32 -1.64
N SER A 253 -3.02 3.35 -1.27
CA SER A 253 -4.46 3.36 -1.57
C SER A 253 -5.16 4.57 -0.95
N GLY A 254 -4.82 4.91 0.31
CA GLY A 254 -5.30 6.12 0.98
C GLY A 254 -4.90 7.40 0.26
N ALA A 255 -3.63 7.49 -0.18
CA ALA A 255 -3.14 8.63 -0.95
C ALA A 255 -3.91 8.81 -2.27
N TYR A 256 -4.18 7.71 -3.01
CA TYR A 256 -5.02 7.76 -4.21
C TYR A 256 -6.43 8.28 -3.92
N HIS A 257 -7.05 7.84 -2.83
CA HIS A 257 -8.38 8.30 -2.44
C HIS A 257 -8.41 9.82 -2.15
N GLU A 258 -7.39 10.34 -1.48
CA GLU A 258 -7.29 11.79 -1.23
C GLU A 258 -7.00 12.59 -2.52
N MET A 259 -6.04 12.13 -3.34
CA MET A 259 -5.70 12.79 -4.60
C MET A 259 -6.87 12.83 -5.60
N GLU A 260 -7.73 11.80 -5.63
CA GLU A 260 -8.91 11.74 -6.49
C GLU A 260 -9.88 12.91 -6.27
N LYS A 261 -9.97 13.43 -5.05
CA LYS A 261 -10.79 14.60 -4.71
C LYS A 261 -10.34 15.87 -5.45
N PHE A 262 -9.04 16.01 -5.67
CA PHE A 262 -8.47 17.15 -6.41
C PHE A 262 -8.69 17.00 -7.91
N ILE A 263 -8.54 15.80 -8.47
CA ILE A 263 -8.79 15.52 -9.90
C ILE A 263 -10.25 15.80 -10.27
N THR A 264 -11.19 15.37 -9.45
CA THR A 264 -12.64 15.55 -9.68
C THR A 264 -13.07 17.01 -9.66
N GLN A 265 -12.36 17.87 -8.90
CA GLN A 265 -12.63 19.31 -8.85
C GLN A 265 -12.08 20.06 -10.07
N ALA A 266 -11.06 19.53 -10.74
CA ALA A 266 -10.43 20.15 -11.90
C ALA A 266 -11.17 19.91 -13.23
N ILE A 267 -12.11 18.97 -13.29
CA ILE A 267 -12.94 18.72 -14.49
C ILE A 267 -14.10 19.73 -14.48
N PRO A 268 -14.12 20.75 -15.36
CA PRO A 268 -15.26 21.65 -15.46
C PRO A 268 -16.48 20.83 -15.87
N SER A 269 -17.54 20.91 -15.07
CA SER A 269 -18.83 20.31 -15.40
C SER A 269 -19.24 20.72 -16.79
N THR A 270 -19.25 19.82 -17.74
CA THR A 270 -19.82 20.08 -19.08
C THR A 270 -21.25 20.58 -18.88
N PRO A 271 -21.63 21.74 -19.45
CA PRO A 271 -22.98 22.25 -19.26
C PRO A 271 -23.99 21.25 -19.78
N ALA A 272 -24.92 20.88 -18.93
CA ALA A 272 -26.03 19.99 -19.25
C ALA A 272 -26.73 20.49 -20.52
N VAL A 273 -26.83 19.62 -21.52
CA VAL A 273 -27.67 19.83 -22.71
C VAL A 273 -29.10 20.08 -22.20
N PRO A 274 -29.79 21.15 -22.62
CA PRO A 274 -31.15 21.41 -22.14
C PRO A 274 -32.11 20.31 -22.60
N GLU A 275 -32.69 19.60 -21.64
CA GLU A 275 -33.79 18.68 -21.87
C GLU A 275 -34.97 19.40 -22.46
N VAL A 276 -35.40 18.95 -23.65
CA VAL A 276 -36.60 19.41 -24.31
C VAL A 276 -37.83 18.94 -23.49
N THR A 277 -38.50 19.90 -22.89
CA THR A 277 -39.79 19.70 -22.19
C THR A 277 -40.84 19.19 -23.11
N ASN A 278 -41.35 17.97 -22.86
CA ASN A 278 -42.65 17.53 -23.35
C ASN A 278 -43.60 17.31 -22.17
N SER A 279 -44.54 18.21 -22.08
CA SER A 279 -45.62 18.24 -21.14
C SER A 279 -46.67 17.19 -21.43
N ALA A 280 -46.97 16.34 -20.44
CA ALA A 280 -48.30 15.70 -20.31
C ALA A 280 -48.58 15.42 -18.81
N GLN A 281 -49.72 15.89 -18.35
CA GLN A 281 -50.28 15.79 -17.00
C GLN A 281 -51.10 14.50 -16.82
N PRO A 282 -51.77 14.24 -15.66
CA PRO A 282 -51.32 13.27 -14.66
C PRO A 282 -52.32 12.11 -14.49
N VAL A 283 -51.88 10.97 -13.97
CA VAL A 283 -52.81 9.99 -13.35
C VAL A 283 -52.30 9.60 -11.97
N LYS A 284 -53.12 9.81 -10.98
CA LYS A 284 -52.98 9.41 -9.58
C LYS A 284 -53.12 7.88 -9.45
N SER A 285 -52.19 7.24 -8.77
CA SER A 285 -52.51 6.10 -7.89
C SER A 285 -51.33 5.87 -6.95
N GLY A 286 -51.62 5.87 -5.64
CA GLY A 286 -50.62 5.77 -4.59
C GLY A 286 -50.13 4.35 -4.37
N VAL A 287 -48.84 4.26 -4.16
CA VAL A 287 -48.18 3.27 -3.30
C VAL A 287 -46.99 4.01 -2.69
N GLN A 288 -46.95 4.11 -1.38
CA GLN A 288 -45.82 4.64 -0.65
C GLN A 288 -44.64 3.67 -0.78
N ALA A 289 -43.72 3.99 -1.68
CA ALA A 289 -42.38 3.43 -1.65
C ALA A 289 -41.50 4.47 -0.94
N GLN A 290 -40.87 4.07 0.18
CA GLN A 290 -39.89 4.86 0.87
C GLN A 290 -38.75 5.21 -0.09
N ALA A 291 -38.51 6.50 -0.26
CA ALA A 291 -37.42 7.04 -1.05
C ALA A 291 -36.07 6.58 -0.48
N PRO A 292 -35.07 6.24 -1.32
CA PRO A 292 -33.72 6.03 -0.84
C PRO A 292 -33.19 7.34 -0.25
N VAL A 293 -32.74 7.27 1.00
CA VAL A 293 -32.10 8.40 1.70
C VAL A 293 -30.84 8.75 0.89
N ALA A 294 -30.84 9.93 0.28
CA ALA A 294 -29.64 10.47 -0.35
C ALA A 294 -28.54 10.52 0.71
N VAL A 295 -27.40 9.90 0.45
CA VAL A 295 -26.20 10.00 1.28
C VAL A 295 -25.77 11.46 1.25
N GLY A 296 -26.16 12.23 2.26
CA GLY A 296 -25.81 13.64 2.39
C GLY A 296 -24.31 13.79 2.62
N VAL A 297 -23.68 14.70 1.90
CA VAL A 297 -22.29 15.08 2.14
C VAL A 297 -22.15 15.56 3.57
N ILE A 298 -21.29 14.92 4.36
CA ILE A 298 -21.00 15.28 5.76
C ILE A 298 -20.34 16.67 5.75
N GLN A 299 -21.01 17.67 6.31
CA GLN A 299 -20.54 19.05 6.30
C GLN A 299 -19.88 19.49 7.63
N ASN A 300 -20.11 18.74 8.71
CA ASN A 300 -19.53 19.05 10.01
C ASN A 300 -19.40 17.80 10.89
N ARG A 301 -18.64 17.95 11.99
CA ARG A 301 -18.32 16.87 12.93
C ARG A 301 -19.55 16.26 13.59
N GLU A 302 -20.54 17.06 13.96
CA GLU A 302 -21.75 16.54 14.59
C GLU A 302 -22.60 15.73 13.63
N GLN A 303 -22.69 16.14 12.36
CA GLN A 303 -23.33 15.35 11.31
C GLN A 303 -22.65 13.98 11.12
N ALA A 304 -21.32 13.95 11.20
CA ALA A 304 -20.58 12.66 11.14
C ALA A 304 -20.95 11.76 12.33
N PHE A 305 -21.02 12.32 13.53
CA PHE A 305 -21.42 11.56 14.72
C PHE A 305 -22.87 11.06 14.64
N ASP A 306 -23.78 11.86 14.11
CA ASP A 306 -25.18 11.45 13.94
C ASP A 306 -25.33 10.34 12.92
N GLN A 307 -24.56 10.35 11.83
CA GLN A 307 -24.52 9.24 10.88
C GLN A 307 -23.95 7.96 11.48
N LEU A 308 -22.90 8.04 12.29
CA LEU A 308 -22.37 6.88 13.01
C LEU A 308 -23.40 6.26 13.96
N LEU A 309 -24.21 7.10 14.65
CA LEU A 309 -25.30 6.62 15.51
C LEU A 309 -26.45 5.97 14.69
N GLN A 310 -26.75 6.47 13.49
CA GLN A 310 -27.71 5.85 12.59
C GLN A 310 -27.22 4.47 12.12
N ILE A 311 -25.93 4.36 11.76
CA ILE A 311 -25.31 3.10 11.40
C ILE A 311 -25.34 2.12 12.60
N ALA A 312 -25.02 2.59 13.81
CA ALA A 312 -25.12 1.77 15.02
C ALA A 312 -26.54 1.24 15.25
N SER A 313 -27.55 2.08 15.04
CA SER A 313 -28.97 1.69 15.15
C SER A 313 -29.36 0.64 14.09
N PHE A 314 -28.88 0.76 12.86
CA PHE A 314 -29.08 -0.24 11.81
C PHE A 314 -28.52 -1.59 12.23
N PHE A 315 -27.24 -1.68 12.65
CA PHE A 315 -26.64 -2.93 13.09
C PHE A 315 -27.31 -3.51 14.34
N ARG A 316 -27.81 -2.68 15.26
CA ARG A 316 -28.56 -3.17 16.43
C ARG A 316 -29.86 -3.89 16.03
N THR A 317 -30.47 -3.48 14.91
CA THR A 317 -31.69 -4.09 14.40
C THR A 317 -31.41 -5.30 13.51
N SER A 318 -30.38 -5.23 12.66
CA SER A 318 -30.04 -6.30 11.71
C SER A 318 -29.21 -7.41 12.31
N GLU A 319 -28.36 -7.09 13.28
CA GLU A 319 -27.43 -8.01 13.92
C GLU A 319 -27.39 -7.86 15.45
N PRO A 320 -28.40 -8.35 16.19
CA PRO A 320 -28.55 -8.09 17.65
C PRO A 320 -27.36 -8.53 18.51
N ASN A 321 -26.60 -9.52 18.05
CA ASN A 321 -25.43 -10.07 18.76
C ASN A 321 -24.09 -9.44 18.32
N SER A 322 -24.10 -8.45 17.42
CA SER A 322 -22.91 -7.78 16.92
C SER A 322 -22.34 -6.80 17.95
N ALA A 323 -21.01 -6.74 18.07
CA ALA A 323 -20.32 -5.74 18.89
C ALA A 323 -20.24 -4.35 18.20
N ILE A 324 -20.59 -4.26 16.91
CA ILE A 324 -20.46 -3.05 16.09
C ILE A 324 -21.25 -1.88 16.66
N PRO A 325 -22.55 -2.01 17.06
CA PRO A 325 -23.31 -0.90 17.64
C PRO A 325 -22.62 -0.28 18.86
N LEU A 326 -22.15 -1.13 19.77
CA LEU A 326 -21.50 -0.69 21.01
C LEU A 326 -20.17 0.02 20.73
N ALA A 327 -19.40 -0.47 19.75
CA ALA A 327 -18.14 0.15 19.35
C ALA A 327 -18.37 1.55 18.75
N LEU A 328 -19.34 1.70 17.84
CA LEU A 328 -19.70 2.98 17.20
C LEU A 328 -20.22 4.00 18.22
N GLU A 329 -21.10 3.60 19.13
CA GLU A 329 -21.61 4.47 20.19
C GLU A 329 -20.49 4.91 21.14
N THR A 330 -19.58 3.98 21.49
CA THR A 330 -18.42 4.31 22.32
C THR A 330 -17.50 5.30 21.62
N LEU A 331 -17.26 5.13 20.31
CA LEU A 331 -16.45 6.03 19.51
C LEU A 331 -17.07 7.45 19.45
N VAL A 332 -18.38 7.56 19.22
CA VAL A 332 -19.08 8.85 19.23
C VAL A 332 -19.04 9.50 20.62
N ARG A 333 -19.28 8.74 21.68
CA ARG A 333 -19.20 9.22 23.05
C ARG A 333 -17.80 9.76 23.37
N ARG A 334 -16.75 9.03 23.05
CA ARG A 334 -15.35 9.43 23.22
C ARG A 334 -15.00 10.62 22.36
N GLY A 335 -15.50 10.65 21.13
CA GLY A 335 -15.30 11.76 20.21
C GLY A 335 -15.91 13.08 20.67
N ARG A 336 -16.98 13.03 21.48
CA ARG A 336 -17.61 14.23 22.09
C ARG A 336 -17.00 14.65 23.43
N MET A 337 -16.08 13.85 24.00
CA MET A 337 -15.37 14.20 25.23
C MET A 337 -14.29 15.25 24.96
N ASP A 338 -14.00 16.06 25.97
CA ASP A 338 -12.80 16.87 25.98
C ASP A 338 -11.55 15.97 26.18
N PHE A 339 -10.39 16.47 25.75
CA PHE A 339 -9.14 15.69 25.75
C PHE A 339 -8.76 15.16 27.14
N LEU A 340 -8.95 15.95 28.20
CA LEU A 340 -8.59 15.54 29.55
C LEU A 340 -9.47 14.41 30.07
N ARG A 341 -10.78 14.49 29.83
CA ARG A 341 -11.73 13.42 30.17
C ARG A 341 -11.47 12.14 29.38
N LEU A 342 -11.13 12.28 28.09
CA LEU A 342 -10.77 11.12 27.28
C LEU A 342 -9.49 10.46 27.82
N LEU A 343 -8.51 11.26 28.22
CA LEU A 343 -7.27 10.75 28.80
C LEU A 343 -7.52 10.04 30.15
N GLU A 344 -8.43 10.55 30.98
CA GLU A 344 -8.85 9.93 32.24
C GLU A 344 -9.51 8.56 32.03
N GLU A 345 -10.32 8.43 30.98
CA GLU A 345 -10.96 7.15 30.64
C GLU A 345 -9.95 6.13 30.07
N LEU A 346 -9.00 6.59 29.24
CA LEU A 346 -8.03 5.72 28.58
C LEU A 346 -6.86 5.32 29.49
N ILE A 347 -6.45 6.20 30.41
CA ILE A 347 -5.33 6.00 31.33
C ILE A 347 -5.85 6.24 32.77
N PRO A 348 -6.36 5.18 33.44
CA PRO A 348 -6.89 5.30 34.79
C PRO A 348 -5.84 5.66 35.85
N GLN A 349 -4.56 5.39 35.60
CA GLN A 349 -3.46 5.62 36.52
C GLN A 349 -2.99 7.08 36.47
N ASP A 350 -3.11 7.79 37.61
CA ASP A 350 -2.80 9.22 37.70
C ASP A 350 -1.35 9.56 37.35
N ASP A 351 -0.41 8.71 37.75
CA ASP A 351 1.03 8.96 37.53
C ASP A 351 1.39 8.86 36.05
N LEU A 352 0.87 7.84 35.35
CA LEU A 352 1.08 7.71 33.90
C LEU A 352 0.41 8.85 33.12
N ARG A 353 -0.78 9.27 33.54
CA ARG A 353 -1.49 10.38 32.92
C ARG A 353 -0.74 11.69 33.06
N ARG A 354 -0.14 11.95 34.24
CA ARG A 354 0.71 13.13 34.47
C ARG A 354 1.95 13.12 33.59
N ASP A 355 2.60 11.97 33.45
CA ASP A 355 3.80 11.84 32.59
C ASP A 355 3.46 12.14 31.13
N VAL A 356 2.32 11.64 30.61
CA VAL A 356 1.84 11.93 29.26
C VAL A 356 1.55 13.43 29.08
N LEU A 357 0.89 14.08 30.04
CA LEU A 357 0.58 15.50 29.98
C LEU A 357 1.85 16.37 30.03
N LEU A 358 2.82 16.01 30.88
CA LEU A 358 4.11 16.67 30.97
C LEU A 358 4.90 16.59 29.66
N ARG A 359 4.95 15.41 29.03
CA ARG A 359 5.60 15.21 27.74
C ARG A 359 4.90 15.95 26.59
N ALA A 360 3.58 16.14 26.70
CA ALA A 360 2.78 16.92 25.75
C ALA A 360 2.87 18.45 26.00
N GLY A 361 3.62 18.89 27.03
CA GLY A 361 3.73 20.31 27.39
C GLY A 361 2.47 20.91 28.01
N ILE A 362 1.54 20.08 28.53
CA ILE A 362 0.28 20.50 29.13
C ILE A 362 0.43 20.44 30.64
N ASP A 363 0.32 21.61 31.30
CA ASP A 363 0.38 21.69 32.76
C ASP A 363 -0.97 21.28 33.40
N ALA A 364 -0.95 20.17 34.13
CA ALA A 364 -2.13 19.59 34.78
C ALA A 364 -2.70 20.46 35.93
N ASN A 365 -2.01 21.52 36.35
CA ASN A 365 -2.36 22.32 37.50
C ASN A 365 -3.23 23.58 37.20
N GLN A 366 -3.49 23.92 35.94
CA GLN A 366 -4.23 25.16 35.60
C GLN A 366 -5.73 25.19 35.96
N ARG A 367 -6.30 24.14 36.54
CA ARG A 367 -7.75 24.12 36.91
C ARG A 367 -8.07 24.33 38.39
N ARG A 368 -7.11 24.73 39.25
CA ARG A 368 -7.42 25.04 40.66
C ARG A 368 -7.67 26.52 40.97
N GLU A 369 -7.56 27.42 40.01
CA GLU A 369 -7.74 28.88 40.22
C GLU A 369 -8.88 29.51 39.43
N GLY A 370 -9.94 28.76 39.17
CA GLY A 370 -11.13 29.30 38.48
C GLY A 370 -12.41 28.72 39.03
N ASN A 371 -12.67 28.95 40.32
CA ASN A 371 -14.01 28.86 40.92
C ASN A 371 -14.16 29.97 41.97
#